data_8a64dd6497292cbe634fc4acfde611b1
#
_entry.id   8a64dd6497292cbe634fc4acfde611b1
#
_cell.length_a   1.000
_cell.length_b   1.000
_cell.length_c   1.000
_cell.angle_alpha   90.00
_cell.angle_beta   90.00
_cell.angle_gamma   90.00
#
_symmetry.space_group_name_H-M   'P 1'
#
loop_
_entity.id
_entity.type
_entity.pdbx_description
1 polymer ?
#
loop_
_entity_poly.entity_id
_entity_poly.type
_entity_poly.pdbx_seq_one_letter_code
_entity_poly.pdbx_strand_id
1 'polypeptide(L)'
;ILTNDFIAQHGRPDVIITDPPRAGMHPDVIKVILNAAPKRIVYVSCNPATQARDLQMMDIYYKVAAVQPVDMFPHTPHVENVVLLEKRSDEDIKRKKKEQAEKEKAIAEAKAAKEAEKLPNN
;
A
#
# COMPACT_ATOMS: atom_id res chain seq x y z
N ILE A 1 16.20 -4.69 10.87
CA ILE A 1 15.83 -4.21 9.53
C ILE A 1 15.44 -5.40 8.67
N LEU A 2 14.22 -5.36 8.14
CA LEU A 2 13.75 -6.41 7.24
C LEU A 2 14.35 -6.22 5.85
N THR A 3 15.11 -7.22 5.40
CA THR A 3 15.70 -7.26 4.07
C THR A 3 15.43 -8.63 3.43
N ASN A 4 15.63 -8.74 2.12
CA ASN A 4 15.49 -10.01 1.42
C ASN A 4 16.51 -11.04 1.94
N ASP A 5 17.73 -10.60 2.29
CA ASP A 5 18.76 -11.47 2.89
C ASP A 5 18.34 -11.99 4.26
N PHE A 6 17.75 -11.12 5.08
CA PHE A 6 17.23 -11.54 6.39
C PHE A 6 16.14 -12.61 6.24
N ILE A 7 15.23 -12.42 5.30
CA ILE A 7 14.16 -13.38 5.01
C ILE A 7 14.73 -14.71 4.55
N ALA A 8 15.75 -14.69 3.70
CA ALA A 8 16.41 -15.91 3.22
C ALA A 8 17.09 -16.69 4.36
N GLN A 9 17.66 -16.00 5.35
CA GLN A 9 18.35 -16.63 6.50
C GLN A 9 17.39 -17.11 7.58
N HIS A 10 16.33 -16.37 7.86
CA HIS A 10 15.46 -16.58 9.03
C HIS A 10 14.04 -17.04 8.69
N GLY A 11 13.71 -17.12 7.41
CA GLY A 11 12.36 -17.45 6.95
C GLY A 11 11.44 -16.24 6.87
N ARG A 12 10.23 -16.47 6.35
CA ARG A 12 9.24 -15.42 6.16
C ARG A 12 8.46 -15.14 7.45
N PRO A 13 8.30 -13.88 7.86
CA PRO A 13 7.50 -13.55 9.02
C PRO A 13 6.00 -13.76 8.73
N ASP A 14 5.23 -14.13 9.76
CA ASP A 14 3.77 -14.17 9.67
C ASP A 14 3.14 -12.79 9.86
N VAL A 15 3.76 -11.96 10.69
CA VAL A 15 3.29 -10.60 11.00
C VAL A 15 4.45 -9.63 10.92
N ILE A 16 4.22 -8.52 10.25
CA ILE A 16 5.15 -7.38 10.21
C ILE A 16 4.49 -6.20 10.88
N ILE A 17 5.20 -5.55 11.80
CA ILE A 17 4.79 -4.28 12.40
C ILE A 17 5.71 -3.22 11.81
N THR A 18 5.14 -2.19 11.20
CA THR A 18 5.88 -1.09 10.59
C THR A 18 5.43 0.25 11.18
N ASP A 19 6.40 1.09 11.52
CA ASP A 19 6.19 2.44 12.01
C ASP A 19 7.16 3.37 11.26
N PRO A 20 6.85 3.67 9.99
CA PRO A 20 7.75 4.45 9.16
C PRO A 20 7.77 5.92 9.56
N PRO A 21 8.77 6.69 9.09
CA PRO A 21 8.81 8.12 9.32
C PRO A 21 7.62 8.83 8.65
N ARG A 22 7.44 10.10 8.94
CA ARG A 22 6.32 10.92 8.45
C ARG A 22 6.16 10.91 6.93
N ALA A 23 7.25 10.77 6.20
CA ALA A 23 7.24 10.67 4.73
C ALA A 23 6.64 9.37 4.21
N GLY A 24 6.37 8.40 5.07
CA GLY A 24 5.91 7.07 4.70
C GLY A 24 7.06 6.11 4.39
N MET A 25 6.71 4.95 3.85
CA MET A 25 7.68 3.95 3.47
C MET A 25 8.29 4.27 2.10
N HIS A 26 9.60 4.05 1.98
CA HIS A 26 10.23 4.06 0.67
C HIS A 26 9.67 2.92 -0.18
N PRO A 27 9.48 3.10 -1.51
CA PRO A 27 8.98 2.05 -2.39
C PRO A 27 9.74 0.73 -2.30
N ASP A 28 11.05 0.77 -2.09
CA ASP A 28 11.87 -0.43 -1.93
C ASP A 28 11.52 -1.21 -0.66
N VAL A 29 11.18 -0.52 0.42
CA VAL A 29 10.72 -1.15 1.67
C VAL A 29 9.38 -1.85 1.45
N ILE A 30 8.47 -1.21 0.73
CA ILE A 30 7.18 -1.81 0.36
C ILE A 30 7.40 -3.10 -0.45
N LYS A 31 8.31 -3.07 -1.41
CA LYS A 31 8.64 -4.26 -2.21
C LYS A 31 9.17 -5.40 -1.36
N VAL A 32 10.02 -5.12 -0.37
CA VAL A 32 10.53 -6.13 0.55
C VAL A 32 9.40 -6.75 1.38
N ILE A 33 8.49 -5.92 1.90
CA ILE A 33 7.33 -6.39 2.65
C ILE A 33 6.43 -7.28 1.79
N LEU A 34 6.12 -6.85 0.56
CA LEU A 34 5.30 -7.62 -0.36
C LEU A 34 5.96 -8.96 -0.74
N ASN A 35 7.27 -8.97 -0.92
CA ASN A 35 8.04 -10.19 -1.20
C ASN A 35 8.04 -11.15 -0.01
N ALA A 36 8.12 -10.62 1.22
CA ALA A 36 8.02 -11.41 2.44
C ALA A 36 6.65 -12.07 2.60
N ALA A 37 5.63 -11.45 2.03
CA ALA A 37 4.25 -11.94 2.01
C ALA A 37 3.72 -12.35 3.39
N PRO A 38 3.83 -11.49 4.44
CA PRO A 38 3.29 -11.83 5.75
C PRO A 38 1.77 -11.97 5.69
N LYS A 39 1.20 -12.73 6.60
CA LYS A 39 -0.26 -12.89 6.68
C LYS A 39 -0.93 -11.60 7.13
N ARG A 40 -0.27 -10.83 7.98
CA ARG A 40 -0.78 -9.57 8.54
C ARG A 40 0.33 -8.53 8.60
N ILE A 41 -0.09 -7.29 8.42
CA ILE A 41 0.77 -6.12 8.59
C ILE A 41 0.06 -5.15 9.54
N VAL A 42 0.76 -4.70 10.56
CA VAL A 42 0.30 -3.61 11.43
C VAL A 42 1.09 -2.36 11.05
N TYR A 43 0.39 -1.38 10.50
CA TYR A 43 1.00 -0.12 10.04
C TYR A 43 0.61 1.01 10.98
N VAL A 44 1.60 1.56 11.69
CA VAL A 44 1.43 2.70 12.58
C VAL A 44 1.96 3.95 11.89
N SER A 45 1.16 5.01 11.81
CA SER A 45 1.58 6.24 11.15
C SER A 45 1.02 7.47 11.84
N CYS A 46 1.82 8.53 11.92
CA CYS A 46 1.39 9.85 12.34
C CYS A 46 0.93 10.74 11.17
N ASN A 47 1.04 10.25 9.93
CA ASN A 47 0.66 11.00 8.73
C ASN A 47 -0.33 10.18 7.88
N PRO A 48 -1.63 10.49 7.96
CA PRO A 48 -2.65 9.73 7.23
C PRO A 48 -2.51 9.84 5.71
N ALA A 49 -1.98 10.93 5.18
CA ALA A 49 -1.83 11.09 3.73
C ALA A 49 -0.78 10.14 3.14
N THR A 50 0.40 10.04 3.78
CA THR A 50 1.44 9.11 3.32
C THR A 50 1.06 7.66 3.62
N GLN A 51 0.35 7.41 4.71
CA GLN A 51 -0.19 6.08 5.01
C GLN A 51 -1.16 5.63 3.92
N ALA A 52 -2.10 6.48 3.52
CA ALA A 52 -3.06 6.16 2.45
C ALA A 52 -2.35 5.86 1.12
N ARG A 53 -1.31 6.62 0.79
CA ARG A 53 -0.48 6.38 -0.39
C ARG A 53 0.18 5.00 -0.35
N ASP A 54 0.80 4.65 0.79
CA ASP A 54 1.46 3.36 0.96
C ASP A 54 0.47 2.21 0.92
N LEU A 55 -0.70 2.36 1.54
CA LEU A 55 -1.77 1.37 1.51
C LEU A 55 -2.27 1.13 0.09
N GLN A 56 -2.38 2.17 -0.71
CA GLN A 56 -2.78 2.06 -2.12
C GLN A 56 -1.78 1.24 -2.92
N MET A 57 -0.49 1.38 -2.66
CA MET A 57 0.56 0.59 -3.32
C MET A 57 0.50 -0.89 -2.94
N MET A 58 -0.09 -1.23 -1.79
CA MET A 58 -0.23 -2.60 -1.30
C MET A 58 -1.61 -3.21 -1.56
N ASP A 59 -2.56 -2.43 -2.09
CA ASP A 59 -3.97 -2.81 -2.18
C ASP A 59 -4.24 -4.10 -2.98
N ILE A 60 -3.41 -4.41 -3.96
CA ILE A 60 -3.55 -5.65 -4.75
C ILE A 60 -3.41 -6.88 -3.86
N TYR A 61 -2.47 -6.84 -2.90
CA TYR A 61 -2.07 -8.00 -2.10
C TYR A 61 -2.66 -8.00 -0.69
N TYR A 62 -3.04 -6.83 -0.18
CA TYR A 62 -3.50 -6.65 1.19
C TYR A 62 -4.78 -5.83 1.25
N LYS A 63 -5.68 -6.22 2.15
CA LYS A 63 -6.90 -5.47 2.44
C LYS A 63 -6.83 -4.88 3.83
N VAL A 64 -7.45 -3.72 4.02
CA VAL A 64 -7.59 -3.10 5.32
C VAL A 64 -8.64 -3.87 6.12
N ALA A 65 -8.23 -4.49 7.21
CA ALA A 65 -9.12 -5.25 8.10
C ALA A 65 -9.64 -4.40 9.25
N ALA A 66 -8.83 -3.47 9.75
CA ALA A 66 -9.22 -2.58 10.83
C ALA A 66 -8.41 -1.28 10.80
N VAL A 67 -9.01 -0.20 11.25
CA VAL A 67 -8.38 1.11 11.41
C VAL A 67 -8.70 1.62 12.80
N GLN A 68 -7.65 1.97 13.56
CA GLN A 68 -7.79 2.49 14.90
C GLN A 68 -6.95 3.75 15.09
N PRO A 69 -7.56 4.93 15.16
CA PRO A 69 -6.84 6.13 15.57
C PRO A 69 -6.54 6.05 17.06
N VAL A 70 -5.32 6.46 17.43
CA VAL A 70 -4.87 6.48 18.82
C VAL A 70 -4.35 7.86 19.16
N ASP A 71 -4.96 8.48 20.17
CA ASP A 71 -4.53 9.76 20.69
C ASP A 71 -3.45 9.53 21.74
N MET A 72 -2.19 9.73 21.34
CA MET A 72 -1.03 9.43 22.18
C MET A 72 -0.81 10.46 23.27
N PHE A 73 -1.24 11.71 23.06
CA PHE A 73 -1.04 12.81 24.01
C PHE A 73 -2.32 13.64 24.12
N PRO A 74 -2.99 13.64 25.31
CA PRO A 74 -4.30 14.29 25.47
C PRO A 74 -4.32 15.80 25.17
N HIS A 75 -3.17 16.46 25.21
CA HIS A 75 -3.06 17.90 25.03
C HIS A 75 -2.36 18.32 23.73
N THR A 76 -2.11 17.36 22.82
CA THR A 76 -1.47 17.64 21.55
C THR A 76 -2.37 17.19 20.40
N PRO A 77 -2.29 17.85 19.22
CA PRO A 77 -3.07 17.43 18.05
C PRO A 77 -2.48 16.19 17.35
N HIS A 78 -1.53 15.50 17.96
CA HIS A 78 -0.89 14.34 17.35
C HIS A 78 -1.71 13.08 17.60
N VAL A 79 -2.28 12.54 16.53
CA VAL A 79 -3.00 11.27 16.52
C VAL A 79 -2.21 10.31 15.65
N GLU A 80 -1.92 9.13 16.20
CA GLU A 80 -1.39 8.04 15.40
C GLU A 80 -2.53 7.18 14.88
N ASN A 81 -2.39 6.71 13.65
CA ASN A 81 -3.38 5.83 13.03
C ASN A 81 -2.79 4.45 12.87
N VAL A 82 -3.41 3.47 13.51
CA VAL A 82 -3.01 2.06 13.44
C VAL A 82 -3.92 1.34 12.46
N VAL A 83 -3.34 0.78 11.40
CA VAL A 83 -4.08 0.05 10.38
C VAL A 83 -3.63 -1.40 10.39
N LEU A 84 -4.59 -2.31 10.50
CA LEU A 84 -4.35 -3.74 10.35
C LEU A 84 -4.65 -4.14 8.91
N LEU A 85 -3.67 -4.73 8.26
CA LEU A 85 -3.79 -5.27 6.91
C LEU A 85 -3.76 -6.80 6.98
N GLU A 86 -4.61 -7.44 6.20
CA GLU A 86 -4.61 -8.88 6.02
C GLU A 86 -4.31 -9.22 4.56
N LYS A 87 -3.50 -10.26 4.36
CA LYS A 87 -3.18 -10.73 3.03
C LYS A 87 -4.44 -11.24 2.32
N ARG A 88 -4.64 -10.79 1.09
CA ARG A 88 -5.75 -11.27 0.26
C ARG A 88 -5.51 -12.72 -0.16
N SER A 89 -6.60 -13.46 -0.40
CA SER A 89 -6.52 -14.77 -1.03
C SER A 89 -5.96 -14.67 -2.46
N ASP A 90 -5.47 -15.79 -2.99
CA ASP A 90 -4.93 -15.82 -4.36
C ASP A 90 -6.00 -15.44 -5.39
N GLU A 91 -7.24 -15.85 -5.18
CA GLU A 91 -8.37 -15.48 -6.03
C GLU A 91 -8.64 -13.97 -6.00
N ASP A 92 -8.60 -13.39 -4.80
CA ASP A 92 -8.81 -11.96 -4.59
C ASP A 92 -7.69 -11.12 -5.22
N ILE A 93 -6.45 -11.57 -5.10
CA ILE A 93 -5.30 -10.94 -5.76
C ILE A 93 -5.48 -10.96 -7.28
N LYS A 94 -5.90 -12.08 -7.82
CA LYS A 94 -6.14 -12.24 -9.26
C LYS A 94 -7.19 -11.27 -9.76
N ARG A 95 -8.30 -11.15 -9.03
CA ARG A 95 -9.38 -10.22 -9.33
C ARG A 95 -8.89 -8.76 -9.27
N LYS A 96 -8.12 -8.40 -8.24
CA LYS A 96 -7.57 -7.05 -8.07
C LYS A 96 -6.61 -6.69 -9.18
N LYS A 97 -5.75 -7.59 -9.60
CA LYS A 97 -4.85 -7.38 -10.74
C LYS A 97 -5.62 -7.11 -12.03
N LYS A 98 -6.68 -7.85 -12.26
CA LYS A 98 -7.55 -7.67 -13.43
C LYS A 98 -8.25 -6.30 -13.41
N GLU A 99 -8.84 -5.94 -12.27
CA GLU A 99 -9.50 -4.64 -12.09
C GLU A 99 -8.53 -3.48 -12.33
N GLN A 100 -7.31 -3.59 -11.82
CA GLN A 100 -6.28 -2.55 -12.01
C GLN A 100 -5.87 -2.44 -13.47
N ALA A 101 -5.66 -3.55 -14.15
CA ALA A 101 -5.32 -3.56 -15.59
C ALA A 101 -6.43 -2.90 -16.41
N GLU A 102 -7.69 -3.19 -16.11
CA GLU A 102 -8.85 -2.58 -16.77
C GLU A 102 -8.93 -1.07 -16.53
N LYS A 103 -8.65 -0.62 -15.29
CA LYS A 103 -8.61 0.82 -14.95
C LYS A 103 -7.48 1.53 -15.68
N GLU A 104 -6.30 0.96 -15.72
CA GLU A 104 -5.14 1.52 -16.44
C GLU A 104 -5.42 1.62 -17.93
N LYS A 105 -6.05 0.61 -18.51
CA LYS A 105 -6.45 0.60 -19.90
C LYS A 105 -7.47 1.71 -20.19
N ALA A 106 -8.49 1.86 -19.36
CA ALA A 106 -9.51 2.89 -19.49
C ALA A 106 -8.91 4.31 -19.38
N ILE A 107 -7.97 4.51 -18.46
CA ILE A 107 -7.25 5.78 -18.28
C ILE A 107 -6.40 6.08 -19.51
N ALA A 108 -5.68 5.10 -20.03
CA ALA A 108 -4.85 5.24 -21.22
C ALA A 108 -5.70 5.59 -22.44
N GLU A 109 -6.84 4.93 -22.64
CA GLU A 109 -7.77 5.21 -23.73
C GLU A 109 -8.38 6.62 -23.63
N ALA A 110 -8.78 7.04 -22.42
CA ALA A 110 -9.31 8.38 -22.18
C ALA A 110 -8.25 9.45 -22.45
N LYS A 111 -7.02 9.21 -22.04
CA LYS A 111 -5.90 10.13 -22.27
C LYS A 111 -5.56 10.23 -23.76
N ALA A 112 -5.53 9.11 -24.46
CA ALA A 112 -5.30 9.08 -25.91
C ALA A 112 -6.42 9.82 -26.67
N ALA A 113 -7.67 9.67 -26.28
CA ALA A 113 -8.80 10.40 -26.86
C ALA A 113 -8.68 11.92 -26.64
N LYS A 114 -8.27 12.36 -25.47
CA LYS A 114 -8.03 13.80 -25.18
C LYS A 114 -6.87 14.35 -26.00
N GLU A 115 -5.79 13.61 -26.17
CA GLU A 115 -4.66 14.03 -27.00
C GLU A 115 -5.06 14.12 -28.48
N ALA A 116 -5.88 13.19 -28.96
CA ALA A 116 -6.39 13.24 -30.32
C ALA A 116 -7.27 14.48 -30.58
N GLU A 117 -8.10 14.89 -29.62
CA GLU A 117 -8.92 16.10 -29.71
C GLU A 117 -8.10 17.39 -29.72
N LYS A 118 -6.89 17.39 -29.12
CA LYS A 118 -6.00 18.54 -29.07
C LYS A 118 -5.16 18.72 -30.32
N LEU A 119 -5.12 17.74 -31.20
CA LEU A 119 -4.37 17.85 -32.45
C LEU A 119 -5.05 18.86 -33.38
N PRO A 120 -4.29 19.79 -33.98
CA PRO A 120 -4.87 20.76 -34.89
C PRO A 120 -5.44 20.05 -36.12
N ASN A 121 -6.68 20.40 -36.46
CA ASN A 121 -7.29 19.98 -37.71
C ASN A 121 -6.73 20.81 -38.84
N ASN A 122 -5.91 20.22 -39.64
CA ASN A 122 -5.47 20.82 -40.90
C ASN A 122 -6.23 20.22 -42.05
#